data_216c22a57fb47048cfd8907427e4f28d
#
_entry.id   216c22a57fb47048cfd8907427e4f28d
#
_cell.length_a   1.000
_cell.length_b   1.000
_cell.length_c   1.000
_cell.angle_alpha   90.00
_cell.angle_beta   90.00
_cell.angle_gamma   90.00
#
_symmetry.space_group_name_H-M   'P 1'
#
loop_
_entity.id
_entity.type
_entity.pdbx_description
1 polymer ?
#
loop_
_entity_poly.entity_id
_entity_poly.type
_entity_poly.pdbx_seq_one_letter_code
_entity_poly.pdbx_strand_id
1 'polypeptide(L)'
;MNTEVGNIEIFETEIANDYVIKFCFSDGTERRVDFYPFLSRKNQNPMAAKYLDVNKFRKFKIIRKQDISWNDYELCFPFETLYSGKF
;
A
#
# COMPACT_ATOMS: atom_id res chain seq x y z
N MET A 1 15.55 -8.85 -23.10
CA MET A 1 15.64 -8.62 -21.73
C MET A 1 14.32 -8.70 -21.05
N ASN A 2 14.27 -9.46 -20.07
CA ASN A 2 13.07 -9.62 -19.37
C ASN A 2 12.85 -8.58 -18.36
N THR A 3 11.71 -8.03 -18.33
CA THR A 3 11.33 -7.12 -17.28
C THR A 3 10.28 -7.80 -16.47
N GLU A 4 10.70 -8.44 -15.44
CA GLU A 4 9.76 -9.17 -14.63
C GLU A 4 9.28 -8.32 -13.49
N VAL A 5 8.03 -8.50 -13.14
CA VAL A 5 7.43 -7.76 -12.03
C VAL A 5 8.22 -8.00 -10.75
N GLY A 6 8.76 -9.22 -10.59
CA GLY A 6 9.53 -9.55 -9.40
C GLY A 6 10.79 -8.74 -9.23
N ASN A 7 11.27 -8.10 -10.31
CA ASN A 7 12.48 -7.30 -10.23
C ASN A 7 12.21 -5.84 -9.93
N ILE A 8 10.95 -5.45 -9.87
CA ILE A 8 10.56 -4.07 -9.58
C ILE A 8 10.33 -3.94 -8.10
N GLU A 9 10.92 -2.92 -7.49
CA GLU A 9 10.82 -2.71 -6.06
C GLU A 9 10.23 -1.35 -5.77
N ILE A 10 9.70 -1.20 -4.55
CA ILE A 10 9.26 0.09 -4.07
C ILE A 10 10.49 0.85 -3.67
N PHE A 11 10.75 1.95 -4.37
CA PHE A 11 11.92 2.76 -4.17
C PHE A 11 11.68 3.79 -3.08
N GLU A 12 10.47 4.34 -3.04
CA GLU A 12 10.15 5.40 -2.11
C GLU A 12 8.64 5.46 -1.90
N THR A 13 8.24 5.87 -0.70
CA THR A 13 6.83 6.09 -0.41
C THR A 13 6.65 7.46 0.20
N GLU A 14 5.46 8.03 -0.01
CA GLU A 14 5.13 9.34 0.53
C GLU A 14 3.65 9.38 0.83
N ILE A 15 3.29 9.90 1.99
CA ILE A 15 1.88 10.08 2.32
C ILE A 15 1.40 11.34 1.62
N ALA A 16 0.57 11.14 0.60
CA ALA A 16 0.11 12.26 -0.22
C ALA A 16 -1.12 12.91 0.36
N ASN A 17 -1.91 12.12 1.11
CA ASN A 17 -3.15 12.61 1.69
C ASN A 17 -3.46 11.69 2.87
N ASP A 18 -4.60 11.90 3.53
CA ASP A 18 -4.91 11.13 4.74
C ASP A 18 -4.80 9.62 4.53
N TYR A 19 -5.35 9.12 3.43
CA TYR A 19 -5.35 7.68 3.19
C TYR A 19 -4.76 7.34 1.83
N VAL A 20 -4.02 8.27 1.24
CA VAL A 20 -3.40 8.08 -0.07
C VAL A 20 -1.90 8.02 0.10
N ILE A 21 -1.31 6.95 -0.37
CA ILE A 21 0.14 6.78 -0.35
C ILE A 21 0.64 6.78 -1.78
N LYS A 22 1.65 7.57 -2.03
CA LYS A 22 2.30 7.58 -3.34
C LYS A 22 3.48 6.62 -3.28
N PHE A 23 3.51 5.70 -4.20
CA PHE A 23 4.61 4.75 -4.33
C PHE A 23 5.43 5.07 -5.54
N CYS A 24 6.73 5.12 -5.37
CA CYS A 24 7.67 5.28 -6.49
C CYS A 24 8.41 3.96 -6.63
N PHE A 25 8.32 3.38 -7.80
CA PHE A 25 8.91 2.07 -8.06
C PHE A 25 10.23 2.20 -8.79
N SER A 26 11.05 1.17 -8.68
CA SER A 26 12.40 1.19 -9.24
C SER A 26 12.43 1.31 -10.75
N ASP A 27 11.32 1.01 -11.42
CA ASP A 27 11.25 1.14 -12.87
C ASP A 27 10.81 2.53 -13.32
N GLY A 28 10.67 3.46 -12.38
CA GLY A 28 10.24 4.81 -12.71
C GLY A 28 8.75 5.06 -12.62
N THR A 29 7.98 4.01 -12.36
CA THR A 29 6.52 4.15 -12.24
C THR A 29 6.17 4.79 -10.91
N GLU A 30 5.16 5.64 -10.93
CA GLU A 30 4.59 6.21 -9.71
C GLU A 30 3.11 5.87 -9.65
N ARG A 31 2.64 5.54 -8.45
CA ARG A 31 1.22 5.27 -8.24
C ARG A 31 0.76 5.92 -6.96
N ARG A 32 -0.39 6.56 -7.03
CA ARG A 32 -1.07 7.04 -5.84
C ARG A 32 -2.21 6.08 -5.56
N VAL A 33 -2.14 5.43 -4.40
CA VAL A 33 -3.13 4.43 -4.04
C VAL A 33 -3.96 5.00 -2.90
N ASP A 34 -5.26 5.12 -3.14
CA ASP A 34 -6.19 5.62 -2.14
C ASP A 34 -6.79 4.42 -1.41
N PHE A 35 -6.44 4.28 -0.14
CA PHE A 35 -6.88 3.15 0.66
C PHE A 35 -8.24 3.39 1.32
N TYR A 36 -8.74 4.61 1.24
CA TYR A 36 -9.98 4.93 1.92
C TYR A 36 -11.18 4.07 1.50
N PRO A 37 -11.40 3.84 0.20
CA PRO A 37 -12.54 3.01 -0.19
C PRO A 37 -12.47 1.62 0.42
N PHE A 38 -11.27 1.05 0.53
CA PHE A 38 -11.10 -0.25 1.13
C PHE A 38 -11.36 -0.20 2.63
N LEU A 39 -10.80 0.80 3.29
CA LEU A 39 -10.89 0.90 4.76
C LEU A 39 -12.30 1.22 5.23
N SER A 40 -13.08 1.90 4.39
CA SER A 40 -14.40 2.37 4.79
C SER A 40 -15.54 1.45 4.38
N ARG A 41 -15.25 0.29 3.78
CA ARG A 41 -16.30 -0.63 3.37
C ARG A 41 -17.10 -1.13 4.55
N LYS A 42 -18.41 -1.21 4.36
CA LYS A 42 -19.29 -1.61 5.43
C LYS A 42 -19.10 -3.06 5.86
N ASN A 43 -18.82 -3.95 4.90
CA ASN A 43 -18.67 -5.35 5.22
C ASN A 43 -17.24 -5.71 5.54
N GLN A 44 -16.48 -4.74 5.90
CA GLN A 44 -15.06 -4.88 6.09
C GLN A 44 -14.73 -5.59 7.38
N ASN A 45 -13.62 -6.27 7.35
CA ASN A 45 -13.03 -6.83 8.55
C ASN A 45 -12.77 -5.68 9.53
N PRO A 46 -13.20 -5.80 10.80
CA PRO A 46 -12.97 -4.71 11.76
C PRO A 46 -11.51 -4.33 11.92
N MET A 47 -10.60 -5.26 11.67
CA MET A 47 -9.19 -4.96 11.76
C MET A 47 -8.75 -3.95 10.71
N ALA A 48 -9.38 -3.98 9.53
CA ALA A 48 -9.06 -2.99 8.51
C ALA A 48 -9.64 -1.64 8.87
N ALA A 49 -10.83 -1.63 9.45
CA ALA A 49 -11.51 -0.39 9.78
C ALA A 49 -10.75 0.45 10.81
N LYS A 50 -9.95 -0.18 11.67
CA LYS A 50 -9.20 0.58 12.67
C LYS A 50 -8.18 1.52 12.02
N TYR A 51 -7.80 1.25 10.77
CA TYR A 51 -6.84 2.08 10.08
C TYR A 51 -7.45 3.32 9.44
N LEU A 52 -8.74 3.55 9.68
CA LEU A 52 -9.33 4.85 9.40
C LEU A 52 -8.79 5.90 10.39
N ASP A 53 -8.16 5.45 11.48
CA ASP A 53 -7.41 6.35 12.32
C ASP A 53 -6.11 6.68 11.60
N VAL A 54 -5.96 7.92 11.19
CA VAL A 54 -4.84 8.36 10.39
C VAL A 54 -3.50 8.06 11.06
N ASN A 55 -3.46 8.18 12.37
CA ASN A 55 -2.22 7.91 13.09
C ASN A 55 -1.81 6.45 12.98
N LYS A 56 -2.78 5.55 12.97
CA LYS A 56 -2.47 4.14 12.78
C LYS A 56 -2.15 3.83 11.33
N PHE A 57 -2.84 4.48 10.42
CA PHE A 57 -2.61 4.27 8.99
C PHE A 57 -1.17 4.63 8.60
N ARG A 58 -0.61 5.62 9.23
CA ARG A 58 0.73 6.10 8.87
C ARG A 58 1.84 5.17 9.34
N LYS A 59 1.52 4.14 10.11
CA LYS A 59 2.54 3.26 10.68
C LYS A 59 2.78 2.02 9.82
N PHE A 60 2.60 2.14 8.53
CA PHE A 60 2.82 1.02 7.63
C PHE A 60 4.31 0.70 7.50
N LYS A 61 4.59 -0.52 7.06
CA LYS A 61 5.94 -0.95 6.77
C LYS A 61 5.99 -1.55 5.38
N ILE A 62 7.13 -1.38 4.73
CA ILE A 62 7.35 -1.99 3.42
C ILE A 62 8.12 -3.27 3.63
N ILE A 63 7.60 -4.38 3.11
CA ILE A 63 8.18 -5.70 3.31
C ILE A 63 8.91 -6.10 2.03
N ARG A 64 10.19 -6.41 2.16
CA ARG A 64 11.01 -6.87 1.03
C ARG A 64 10.98 -5.91 -0.15
N LYS A 65 10.71 -4.64 0.13
CA LYS A 65 10.66 -3.59 -0.87
C LYS A 65 9.56 -3.81 -1.91
N GLN A 66 8.58 -4.65 -1.61
CA GLN A 66 7.51 -4.93 -2.57
C GLN A 66 6.12 -4.85 -1.98
N ASP A 67 5.93 -5.31 -0.77
CA ASP A 67 4.61 -5.34 -0.16
C ASP A 67 4.48 -4.30 0.92
N ILE A 68 3.26 -3.93 1.25
CA ILE A 68 3.00 -3.02 2.36
C ILE A 68 2.19 -3.77 3.41
N SER A 69 2.51 -3.52 4.67
CA SER A 69 1.76 -4.14 5.76
C SER A 69 1.66 -3.21 6.95
N TRP A 70 0.68 -3.50 7.78
CA TRP A 70 0.46 -2.78 9.04
C TRP A 70 0.45 -3.79 10.17
N ASN A 71 1.06 -3.39 11.28
CA ASN A 71 0.99 -4.11 12.54
C ASN A 71 1.23 -5.61 12.40
N ASP A 72 2.39 -5.94 11.83
CA ASP A 72 2.84 -7.33 11.77
C ASP A 72 1.87 -8.21 10.96
N TYR A 73 1.54 -7.73 9.79
CA TYR A 73 0.67 -8.44 8.84
C TYR A 73 -0.80 -8.49 9.24
N GLU A 74 -1.21 -7.68 10.17
CA GLU A 74 -2.63 -7.57 10.48
C GLU A 74 -3.41 -7.12 9.25
N LEU A 75 -2.81 -6.25 8.47
CA LEU A 75 -3.36 -5.79 7.20
C LEU A 75 -2.20 -5.68 6.23
N CYS A 76 -2.32 -6.27 5.06
CA CYS A 76 -1.24 -6.17 4.08
C CYS A 76 -1.80 -6.23 2.67
N PHE A 77 -1.02 -5.69 1.74
CA PHE A 77 -1.36 -5.71 0.33
C PHE A 77 -0.13 -6.13 -0.46
N PRO A 78 -0.31 -7.00 -1.43
CA PRO A 78 0.83 -7.48 -2.22
C PRO A 78 1.26 -6.44 -3.26
N PHE A 79 2.45 -6.66 -3.79
CA PHE A 79 3.03 -5.76 -4.78
C PHE A 79 2.09 -5.50 -5.95
N GLU A 80 1.41 -6.53 -6.46
CA GLU A 80 0.55 -6.35 -7.62
C GLU A 80 -0.55 -5.34 -7.37
N THR A 81 -1.11 -5.36 -6.17
CA THR A 81 -2.16 -4.41 -5.83
C THR A 81 -1.63 -2.99 -5.81
N LEU A 82 -0.43 -2.82 -5.26
CA LEU A 82 0.16 -1.49 -5.17
C LEU A 82 0.58 -0.99 -6.53
N TYR A 83 1.17 -1.86 -7.33
CA TYR A 83 1.69 -1.47 -8.62
C TYR A 83 0.56 -1.11 -9.60
N SER A 84 -0.54 -1.83 -9.53
CA SER A 84 -1.69 -1.54 -10.38
C SER A 84 -2.53 -0.39 -9.85
N GLY A 85 -2.45 -0.14 -8.56
CA GLY A 85 -3.25 0.90 -7.93
C GLY A 85 -4.72 0.52 -7.75
N LYS A 86 -5.03 -0.76 -7.85
CA LYS A 86 -6.41 -1.23 -7.75
C LYS A 86 -6.55 -2.31 -6.70
N PHE A 87 -7.67 -2.29 -6.01
CA PHE A 87 -8.00 -3.31 -5.02
C PHE A 87 -8.99 -4.30 -5.56
#